data_4b1d210bcf9bf1f58d9c1cd643b12b40
#
_entry.id   4b1d210bcf9bf1f58d9c1cd643b12b40
#
_cell.length_a   1.000
_cell.length_b   1.000
_cell.length_c   1.000
_cell.angle_alpha   90.00
_cell.angle_beta   90.00
_cell.angle_gamma   90.00
#
_symmetry.space_group_name_H-M   'P 1'
#
loop_
_entity.id
_entity.type
_entity.pdbx_description
1 polymer ?
#
loop_
_entity_poly.entity_id
_entity_poly.type
_entity_poly.pdbx_seq_one_letter_code
_entity_poly.pdbx_strand_id
1 'polypeptide(L)'
;MSYEINRRLVAKRSPLETSAEVDSVTSGIIRGAFETICFETAIHLGRAASSAIINQSNERNGSIIDAHGRLAGISVGVPQLLFISPLAIRWGLEYYEEDDWGPGDVFLGNDPDHGGGHLPDYTVYAPCFDSAGKLVAIQALQAHQGDTGGKDPGGFSVDSLDIFHEGLPIPRLKLVHRGKRRGDVLDLLIRNNRLPSFTGDIAAMIGAAEHGANLLAELVERWDSDTVRAAMNFNIVETERRFRNEIEKWPDGCYEADVWIDHDTVGNEDVQVHVACTVAGDQLTVDMTGSDDRAELVNVWNTFSNSRGYAMAQLVSMVDPTIVKNEGLFNAVEMVIPEGTIVQPPPNKPAALGAFHPACEIGEAICIALSQIVPERSSPQVYKLGMPNAVIGFDDAGEMWMDQGVDVRASDASATEGVDGWGSMCSGLGNLILAQAEDAESRFPVINMSREMTCDSGGPGRWRGQPGTLNVKKVLEPTIAVAWMVSMKHPLRGLCGGEDASAYSNHFEVGTPNEYKIENSVRADLPAGAVCAYQYGGGAGFGSPFLRDPAAVREDVLDEYVSVEAARERYGVVLTGSAEECDIEVDVAATEQLRERLMAERG
;
A
#
# COMPACT_ATOMS: atom_id res chain seq x y z
N MET A 1 -15.35 20.39 10.08
CA MET A 1 -14.40 20.22 11.21
C MET A 1 -13.20 19.36 10.77
N SER A 2 -13.38 18.20 10.14
CA SER A 2 -12.24 17.35 9.68
C SER A 2 -11.35 18.03 8.63
N TYR A 3 -11.90 18.73 7.65
CA TYR A 3 -11.09 19.46 6.65
C TYR A 3 -10.18 20.54 7.27
N GLU A 4 -10.65 21.24 8.30
CA GLU A 4 -9.84 22.20 9.05
C GLU A 4 -8.72 21.50 9.82
N ILE A 5 -9.02 20.33 10.41
CA ILE A 5 -8.02 19.47 11.06
C ILE A 5 -6.95 19.08 10.06
N ASN A 6 -7.33 18.54 8.89
CA ASN A 6 -6.39 18.15 7.85
C ASN A 6 -5.45 19.28 7.43
N ARG A 7 -5.99 20.48 7.17
CA ARG A 7 -5.18 21.68 6.84
C ARG A 7 -4.17 22.03 7.92
N ARG A 8 -4.54 21.90 9.20
CA ARG A 8 -3.59 22.13 10.31
C ARG A 8 -2.53 21.03 10.40
N LEU A 9 -2.94 19.78 10.26
CA LEU A 9 -2.03 18.63 10.38
C LEU A 9 -0.95 18.64 9.30
N VAL A 10 -1.22 19.12 8.07
CA VAL A 10 -0.22 19.21 7.00
C VAL A 10 0.56 20.51 6.97
N ALA A 11 0.21 21.50 7.80
CA ALA A 11 0.95 22.74 7.85
C ALA A 11 2.45 22.49 8.12
N LYS A 12 3.30 23.22 7.40
CA LYS A 12 4.76 23.12 7.54
C LYS A 12 5.17 23.38 8.98
N ARG A 13 5.93 22.45 9.56
CA ARG A 13 6.40 22.52 10.94
C ARG A 13 7.78 23.19 11.01
N SER A 14 8.00 24.02 12.05
CA SER A 14 9.28 24.66 12.28
C SER A 14 10.39 23.63 12.59
N PRO A 15 11.66 23.95 12.28
CA PRO A 15 12.80 23.18 12.78
C PRO A 15 12.82 23.12 14.31
N LEU A 16 13.43 22.06 14.85
CA LEU A 16 13.68 21.94 16.29
C LEU A 16 14.69 23.00 16.75
N GLU A 17 14.45 23.58 17.91
CA GLU A 17 15.42 24.43 18.55
C GLU A 17 16.64 23.61 19.02
N THR A 18 17.84 24.06 18.68
CA THR A 18 19.10 23.45 19.06
C THR A 18 20.22 24.49 19.05
N SER A 19 21.18 24.33 19.96
CA SER A 19 22.42 25.12 19.98
C SER A 19 23.58 24.41 19.25
N ALA A 20 23.41 23.13 18.89
CA ALA A 20 24.42 22.34 18.24
C ALA A 20 24.45 22.56 16.72
N GLU A 21 25.64 22.48 16.14
CA GLU A 21 25.87 22.33 14.70
C GLU A 21 26.38 20.92 14.42
N VAL A 22 25.93 20.32 13.33
CA VAL A 22 26.37 18.99 12.90
C VAL A 22 26.92 19.02 11.49
N ASP A 23 27.97 18.25 11.24
CA ASP A 23 28.46 17.99 9.90
C ASP A 23 27.68 16.85 9.22
N SER A 24 27.91 16.65 7.93
CA SER A 24 27.24 15.61 7.14
C SER A 24 27.56 14.18 7.58
N VAL A 25 28.75 13.97 8.19
CA VAL A 25 29.17 12.64 8.68
C VAL A 25 28.42 12.29 9.95
N THR A 26 28.45 13.19 10.94
CA THR A 26 27.71 13.02 12.21
C THR A 26 26.22 12.87 11.96
N SER A 27 25.64 13.72 11.11
CA SER A 27 24.23 13.65 10.72
C SER A 27 23.90 12.32 10.02
N GLY A 28 24.78 11.84 9.14
CA GLY A 28 24.64 10.54 8.46
C GLY A 28 24.68 9.35 9.42
N ILE A 29 25.52 9.37 10.44
CA ILE A 29 25.60 8.33 11.48
C ILE A 29 24.29 8.28 12.28
N ILE A 30 23.81 9.44 12.75
CA ILE A 30 22.55 9.54 13.52
C ILE A 30 21.36 9.09 12.66
N ARG A 31 21.31 9.47 11.38
CA ARG A 31 20.29 9.00 10.44
C ARG A 31 20.32 7.47 10.31
N GLY A 32 21.50 6.87 10.09
CA GLY A 32 21.64 5.41 10.02
C GLY A 32 21.17 4.70 11.30
N ALA A 33 21.36 5.34 12.48
CA ALA A 33 20.82 4.85 13.74
C ALA A 33 19.28 4.92 13.76
N PHE A 34 18.66 5.99 13.24
CA PHE A 34 17.20 6.08 13.13
C PHE A 34 16.62 4.97 12.22
N GLU A 35 17.22 4.77 11.04
CA GLU A 35 16.82 3.71 10.12
C GLU A 35 16.93 2.33 10.79
N THR A 36 18.01 2.09 11.55
CA THR A 36 18.23 0.85 12.29
C THR A 36 17.18 0.65 13.38
N ILE A 37 16.90 1.68 14.19
CA ILE A 37 15.88 1.63 15.25
C ILE A 37 14.49 1.35 14.65
N CYS A 38 14.11 2.05 13.58
CA CYS A 38 12.85 1.82 12.90
C CYS A 38 12.74 0.38 12.37
N PHE A 39 13.81 -0.14 11.75
CA PHE A 39 13.84 -1.50 11.23
C PHE A 39 13.78 -2.54 12.35
N GLU A 40 14.57 -2.38 13.41
CA GLU A 40 14.60 -3.29 14.57
C GLU A 40 13.22 -3.37 15.24
N THR A 41 12.56 -2.23 15.45
CA THR A 41 11.23 -2.18 16.07
C THR A 41 10.15 -2.81 15.19
N ALA A 42 10.19 -2.61 13.86
CA ALA A 42 9.29 -3.28 12.93
C ALA A 42 9.50 -4.80 12.90
N ILE A 43 10.75 -5.27 12.97
CA ILE A 43 11.09 -6.70 13.09
C ILE A 43 10.61 -7.26 14.44
N HIS A 44 10.83 -6.53 15.53
CA HIS A 44 10.37 -6.92 16.87
C HIS A 44 8.85 -7.11 16.88
N LEU A 45 8.11 -6.13 16.34
CA LEU A 45 6.66 -6.24 16.18
C LEU A 45 6.26 -7.49 15.39
N GLY A 46 6.87 -7.71 14.22
CA GLY A 46 6.55 -8.86 13.37
C GLY A 46 6.82 -10.21 14.02
N ARG A 47 7.84 -10.32 14.87
CA ARG A 47 8.17 -11.55 15.59
C ARG A 47 7.28 -11.82 16.81
N ALA A 48 6.76 -10.75 17.42
CA ALA A 48 5.91 -10.84 18.61
C ALA A 48 4.41 -10.92 18.29
N ALA A 49 3.99 -10.45 17.11
CA ALA A 49 2.58 -10.42 16.71
C ALA A 49 2.03 -11.83 16.45
N SER A 50 0.73 -11.98 16.69
CA SER A 50 0.00 -13.25 16.58
C SER A 50 -0.68 -13.43 15.22
N SER A 51 -1.15 -12.34 14.58
CA SER A 51 -1.86 -12.40 13.31
C SER A 51 -0.93 -12.55 12.10
N ALA A 52 -1.37 -13.30 11.07
CA ALA A 52 -0.61 -13.51 9.84
C ALA A 52 -0.39 -12.20 9.07
N ILE A 53 -1.35 -11.27 9.12
CA ILE A 53 -1.27 -9.99 8.44
C ILE A 53 -0.08 -9.15 8.92
N ILE A 54 0.23 -9.19 10.22
CA ILE A 54 1.36 -8.47 10.81
C ILE A 54 2.65 -9.28 10.70
N ASN A 55 2.63 -10.57 11.07
CA ASN A 55 3.85 -11.35 11.21
C ASN A 55 4.38 -11.95 9.89
N GLN A 56 3.51 -12.21 8.90
CA GLN A 56 3.89 -12.82 7.62
C GLN A 56 3.80 -11.86 6.44
N SER A 57 2.66 -11.20 6.22
CA SER A 57 2.52 -10.35 5.04
C SER A 57 3.17 -8.96 5.16
N ASN A 58 3.84 -8.67 6.28
CA ASN A 58 4.60 -7.44 6.50
C ASN A 58 3.74 -6.15 6.53
N GLU A 59 2.44 -6.25 6.83
CA GLU A 59 1.58 -5.07 7.00
C GLU A 59 1.86 -4.34 8.32
N ARG A 60 3.09 -3.91 8.47
CA ARG A 60 3.61 -3.15 9.60
C ARG A 60 4.77 -2.26 9.19
N ASN A 61 5.02 -1.25 9.98
CA ASN A 61 6.21 -0.41 9.83
C ASN A 61 6.63 0.23 11.15
N GLY A 62 7.80 0.88 11.13
CA GLY A 62 8.30 1.72 12.20
C GLY A 62 8.74 3.07 11.64
N SER A 63 8.48 4.14 12.38
CA SER A 63 8.92 5.48 12.04
C SER A 63 9.34 6.28 13.28
N ILE A 64 10.21 7.25 13.07
CA ILE A 64 10.62 8.21 14.10
C ILE A 64 10.10 9.58 13.68
N ILE A 65 9.35 10.19 14.59
CA ILE A 65 8.78 11.53 14.44
C ILE A 65 9.47 12.44 15.46
N ASP A 66 9.83 13.65 15.06
CA ASP A 66 10.44 14.58 15.98
C ASP A 66 9.40 15.26 16.91
N ALA A 67 9.87 16.05 17.87
CA ALA A 67 9.01 16.71 18.85
C ALA A 67 8.03 17.73 18.24
N HIS A 68 8.23 18.17 16.98
CA HIS A 68 7.31 19.05 16.26
C HIS A 68 6.38 18.29 15.30
N GLY A 69 6.46 16.95 15.29
CA GLY A 69 5.62 16.10 14.42
C GLY A 69 6.16 15.93 13.00
N ARG A 70 7.45 16.19 12.74
CA ARG A 70 8.08 15.98 11.44
C ARG A 70 8.64 14.56 11.34
N LEU A 71 8.47 13.92 10.20
CA LEU A 71 9.04 12.60 9.92
C LEU A 71 10.58 12.69 9.86
N ALA A 72 11.28 12.00 10.76
CA ALA A 72 12.73 12.00 10.85
C ALA A 72 13.39 10.72 10.31
N GLY A 73 12.70 9.58 10.40
CA GLY A 73 13.20 8.30 9.92
C GLY A 73 12.09 7.28 9.73
N ILE A 74 12.33 6.31 8.86
CA ILE A 74 11.39 5.23 8.54
C ILE A 74 12.10 3.88 8.42
N SER A 75 11.34 2.80 8.65
CA SER A 75 11.75 1.43 8.33
C SER A 75 11.39 1.04 6.91
N VAL A 76 11.74 -0.19 6.53
CA VAL A 76 11.13 -0.90 5.41
C VAL A 76 9.79 -1.48 5.88
N GLY A 77 8.76 -1.38 5.07
CA GLY A 77 7.41 -1.86 5.33
C GLY A 77 6.45 -1.39 4.25
N VAL A 78 5.19 -1.26 4.57
CA VAL A 78 4.16 -0.77 3.65
C VAL A 78 4.36 0.74 3.43
N PRO A 79 4.75 1.20 2.21
CA PRO A 79 5.23 2.57 2.01
C PRO A 79 4.21 3.65 2.36
N GLN A 80 2.94 3.48 1.98
CA GLN A 80 1.91 4.48 2.27
C GLN A 80 1.71 4.68 3.77
N LEU A 81 1.76 3.62 4.58
CA LEU A 81 1.60 3.71 6.04
C LEU A 81 2.71 4.55 6.68
N LEU A 82 3.93 4.47 6.17
CA LEU A 82 5.07 5.26 6.65
C LEU A 82 4.81 6.77 6.54
N PHE A 83 4.11 7.19 5.49
CA PHE A 83 3.82 8.60 5.22
C PHE A 83 2.54 9.11 5.89
N ILE A 84 1.73 8.21 6.46
CA ILE A 84 0.51 8.55 7.21
C ILE A 84 0.81 8.82 8.69
N SER A 85 1.72 8.05 9.30
CA SER A 85 2.00 8.08 10.75
C SER A 85 2.22 9.49 11.34
N PRO A 86 2.89 10.46 10.67
CA PRO A 86 3.06 11.79 11.24
C PRO A 86 1.75 12.51 11.55
N LEU A 87 0.69 12.31 10.76
CA LEU A 87 -0.55 13.08 10.91
C LEU A 87 -1.31 12.67 12.18
N ALA A 88 -1.43 11.38 12.47
CA ALA A 88 -2.04 10.90 13.72
C ALA A 88 -1.28 11.40 14.95
N ILE A 89 0.07 11.46 14.87
CA ILE A 89 0.91 11.96 15.96
C ILE A 89 0.78 13.49 16.12
N ARG A 90 0.72 14.26 15.01
CA ARG A 90 0.46 15.70 15.05
C ARG A 90 -0.86 16.01 15.73
N TRP A 91 -1.89 15.20 15.48
CA TRP A 91 -3.16 15.31 16.19
C TRP A 91 -2.98 15.10 17.70
N GLY A 92 -2.21 14.10 18.12
CA GLY A 92 -1.86 13.88 19.53
C GLY A 92 -1.11 15.06 20.15
N LEU A 93 -0.11 15.60 19.43
CA LEU A 93 0.68 16.76 19.86
C LEU A 93 -0.15 18.05 19.97
N GLU A 94 -1.19 18.22 19.16
CA GLU A 94 -2.10 19.38 19.24
C GLU A 94 -3.15 19.25 20.35
N TYR A 95 -3.47 18.02 20.73
CA TYR A 95 -4.55 17.76 21.70
C TYR A 95 -4.07 17.67 23.14
N TYR A 96 -2.98 16.93 23.38
CA TYR A 96 -2.45 16.73 24.71
C TYR A 96 -1.56 17.92 25.10
N GLU A 97 -1.75 18.43 26.32
CA GLU A 97 -0.84 19.43 26.88
C GLU A 97 0.53 18.83 27.19
N GLU A 98 1.56 19.67 27.36
CA GLU A 98 2.94 19.20 27.59
C GLU A 98 3.03 18.26 28.81
N ASP A 99 2.32 18.55 29.89
CA ASP A 99 2.28 17.74 31.13
C ASP A 99 1.56 16.37 30.96
N ASP A 100 0.79 16.22 29.87
CA ASP A 100 0.15 14.97 29.53
C ASP A 100 1.12 13.94 28.93
N TRP A 101 2.27 14.38 28.45
CA TRP A 101 3.32 13.54 27.92
C TRP A 101 4.34 13.17 28.99
N GLY A 102 4.67 11.89 29.15
CA GLY A 102 5.63 11.43 30.13
C GLY A 102 6.40 10.20 29.70
N PRO A 103 7.59 9.97 30.31
CA PRO A 103 8.33 8.73 30.08
C PRO A 103 7.48 7.49 30.38
N GLY A 104 7.50 6.52 29.48
CA GLY A 104 6.72 5.29 29.60
C GLY A 104 5.25 5.43 29.22
N ASP A 105 4.82 6.54 28.63
CA ASP A 105 3.51 6.65 27.99
C ASP A 105 3.52 5.91 26.65
N VAL A 106 2.40 5.28 26.28
CA VAL A 106 2.14 4.74 24.95
C VAL A 106 0.75 5.14 24.52
N PHE A 107 0.65 5.66 23.31
CA PHE A 107 -0.58 6.18 22.73
C PHE A 107 -1.04 5.33 21.55
N LEU A 108 -2.31 5.48 21.18
CA LEU A 108 -2.95 4.84 20.03
C LEU A 108 -3.86 5.85 19.32
N GLY A 109 -3.87 5.81 17.98
CA GLY A 109 -4.88 6.45 17.14
C GLY A 109 -5.09 5.65 15.84
N ASN A 110 -6.32 5.68 15.31
CA ASN A 110 -6.66 5.10 14.00
C ASN A 110 -7.70 5.93 13.23
N ASP A 111 -8.23 7.00 13.82
CA ASP A 111 -9.37 7.73 13.28
C ASP A 111 -8.98 8.55 12.03
N PRO A 112 -9.59 8.27 10.86
CA PRO A 112 -9.34 9.00 9.61
C PRO A 112 -9.60 10.51 9.68
N ASP A 113 -10.59 10.95 10.45
CA ASP A 113 -10.90 12.37 10.62
C ASP A 113 -9.86 13.10 11.51
N HIS A 114 -8.94 12.36 12.10
CA HIS A 114 -7.91 12.84 13.02
C HIS A 114 -6.50 12.38 12.61
N GLY A 115 -6.24 12.30 11.32
CA GLY A 115 -4.91 12.00 10.76
C GLY A 115 -4.58 10.51 10.62
N GLY A 116 -5.51 9.61 10.96
CA GLY A 116 -5.37 8.18 10.70
C GLY A 116 -5.48 7.82 9.21
N GLY A 117 -5.09 6.62 8.87
CA GLY A 117 -5.38 5.97 7.60
C GLY A 117 -6.81 5.40 7.58
N HIS A 118 -7.02 4.18 7.10
CA HIS A 118 -8.28 3.49 7.33
C HIS A 118 -8.31 2.87 8.74
N LEU A 119 -9.52 2.59 9.27
CA LEU A 119 -9.68 2.14 10.68
C LEU A 119 -8.82 0.94 11.08
N PRO A 120 -8.57 -0.08 10.23
CA PRO A 120 -7.70 -1.18 10.59
C PRO A 120 -6.24 -0.79 10.86
N ASP A 121 -5.76 0.37 10.40
CA ASP A 121 -4.36 0.80 10.56
C ASP A 121 -4.16 1.49 11.91
N TYR A 122 -3.79 0.72 12.92
CA TYR A 122 -3.49 1.25 14.24
C TYR A 122 -2.10 1.91 14.25
N THR A 123 -2.05 3.19 14.66
CA THR A 123 -0.80 3.91 14.94
C THR A 123 -0.56 3.91 16.44
N VAL A 124 0.44 3.12 16.91
CA VAL A 124 0.88 3.09 18.31
C VAL A 124 2.20 3.82 18.42
N TYR A 125 2.33 4.73 19.41
CA TYR A 125 3.52 5.56 19.51
C TYR A 125 3.91 5.85 20.97
N ALA A 126 5.23 5.98 21.19
CA ALA A 126 5.83 6.21 22.50
C ALA A 126 6.84 7.37 22.44
N PRO A 127 6.77 8.34 23.36
CA PRO A 127 7.67 9.50 23.39
C PRO A 127 9.03 9.15 23.98
N CYS A 128 10.08 9.81 23.48
CA CYS A 128 11.43 9.81 24.00
C CYS A 128 11.79 11.20 24.53
N PHE A 129 12.25 11.28 25.78
CA PHE A 129 12.63 12.51 26.45
C PHE A 129 14.14 12.54 26.71
N ASP A 130 14.71 13.74 26.79
CA ASP A 130 16.06 13.95 27.28
C ASP A 130 16.13 13.95 28.83
N SER A 131 17.34 14.06 29.37
CA SER A 131 17.57 14.08 30.81
C SER A 131 16.95 15.29 31.53
N ALA A 132 16.60 16.33 30.79
CA ALA A 132 15.88 17.51 31.31
C ALA A 132 14.35 17.34 31.28
N GLY A 133 13.85 16.20 30.74
CA GLY A 133 12.43 15.94 30.59
C GLY A 133 11.80 16.60 29.36
N LYS A 134 12.57 17.14 28.43
CA LYS A 134 12.08 17.73 27.19
C LYS A 134 11.90 16.65 26.11
N LEU A 135 10.76 16.64 25.43
CA LEU A 135 10.49 15.73 24.32
C LEU A 135 11.51 15.95 23.19
N VAL A 136 12.12 14.87 22.71
CA VAL A 136 13.10 14.88 21.62
C VAL A 136 12.50 14.27 20.36
N ALA A 137 11.91 13.07 20.50
CA ALA A 137 11.38 12.29 19.40
C ALA A 137 10.26 11.37 19.89
N ILE A 138 9.54 10.79 18.94
CA ILE A 138 8.45 9.83 19.17
C ILE A 138 8.72 8.62 18.28
N GLN A 139 8.83 7.44 18.88
CA GLN A 139 8.81 6.18 18.14
C GLN A 139 7.38 5.84 17.79
N ALA A 140 7.10 5.63 16.52
CA ALA A 140 5.79 5.22 16.05
C ALA A 140 5.86 3.89 15.32
N LEU A 141 4.80 3.11 15.45
CA LEU A 141 4.56 1.86 14.75
C LEU A 141 3.17 1.90 14.16
N GLN A 142 3.04 1.44 12.93
CA GLN A 142 1.73 1.18 12.35
C GLN A 142 1.62 -0.30 12.00
N ALA A 143 0.42 -0.85 12.22
CA ALA A 143 0.10 -2.21 11.81
C ALA A 143 -1.38 -2.35 11.52
N HIS A 144 -1.68 -3.09 10.45
CA HIS A 144 -3.04 -3.45 10.07
C HIS A 144 -3.63 -4.46 11.03
N GLN A 145 -4.85 -4.21 11.49
CA GLN A 145 -5.58 -5.12 12.39
C GLN A 145 -6.58 -5.96 11.59
N GLY A 146 -6.67 -7.25 11.92
CA GLY A 146 -7.57 -8.17 11.25
C GLY A 146 -9.06 -7.93 11.53
N ASP A 147 -9.42 -7.20 12.60
CA ASP A 147 -10.79 -6.81 12.92
C ASP A 147 -10.81 -5.50 13.70
N THR A 148 -11.85 -4.72 13.52
CA THR A 148 -12.03 -3.39 14.13
C THR A 148 -13.35 -3.24 14.89
N GLY A 149 -14.13 -4.34 14.99
CA GLY A 149 -15.39 -4.36 15.73
C GLY A 149 -16.59 -3.76 14.99
N GLY A 150 -16.50 -3.58 13.68
CA GLY A 150 -17.59 -3.09 12.83
C GLY A 150 -18.76 -4.06 12.70
N LYS A 151 -19.73 -3.72 11.84
CA LYS A 151 -20.94 -4.53 11.63
C LYS A 151 -20.63 -5.91 11.05
N ASP A 152 -19.65 -6.00 10.17
CA ASP A 152 -19.14 -7.26 9.62
C ASP A 152 -17.78 -7.62 10.23
N PRO A 153 -17.48 -8.91 10.38
CA PRO A 153 -16.18 -9.34 10.82
C PRO A 153 -15.06 -8.86 9.87
N GLY A 154 -13.92 -8.50 10.45
CA GLY A 154 -12.75 -8.09 9.67
C GLY A 154 -12.63 -6.59 9.41
N GLY A 155 -13.63 -5.79 9.79
CA GLY A 155 -13.61 -4.34 9.58
C GLY A 155 -13.81 -3.91 8.11
N PHE A 156 -13.99 -4.86 7.20
CA PHE A 156 -14.33 -4.63 5.80
C PHE A 156 -15.77 -5.04 5.53
N SER A 157 -16.59 -4.09 5.13
CA SER A 157 -17.97 -4.34 4.77
C SER A 157 -18.28 -3.73 3.41
N VAL A 158 -18.83 -4.53 2.51
CA VAL A 158 -19.13 -4.09 1.14
C VAL A 158 -20.33 -3.14 1.06
N ASP A 159 -21.09 -2.98 2.12
CA ASP A 159 -22.28 -2.13 2.19
C ASP A 159 -22.24 -1.14 3.38
N SER A 160 -21.04 -0.73 3.82
CA SER A 160 -20.87 0.32 4.81
C SER A 160 -21.37 1.65 4.30
N LEU A 161 -22.18 2.34 5.13
CA LEU A 161 -22.70 3.68 4.82
C LEU A 161 -21.96 4.79 5.56
N ASP A 162 -21.32 4.43 6.66
CA ASP A 162 -20.51 5.34 7.48
C ASP A 162 -19.39 4.57 8.19
N ILE A 163 -18.46 5.30 8.79
CA ILE A 163 -17.28 4.77 9.46
C ILE A 163 -17.62 3.88 10.67
N PHE A 164 -18.77 4.08 11.32
CA PHE A 164 -19.16 3.29 12.49
C PHE A 164 -19.62 1.88 12.11
N HIS A 165 -19.97 1.66 10.84
CA HIS A 165 -20.16 0.30 10.30
C HIS A 165 -18.83 -0.45 10.17
N GLU A 166 -17.71 0.25 10.06
CA GLU A 166 -16.38 -0.35 9.87
C GLU A 166 -15.67 -0.65 11.20
N GLY A 167 -16.07 0.00 12.29
CA GLY A 167 -15.48 -0.27 13.59
C GLY A 167 -15.46 0.91 14.55
N LEU A 168 -14.49 0.88 15.47
CA LEU A 168 -14.32 1.90 16.50
C LEU A 168 -13.30 2.96 16.05
N PRO A 169 -13.72 4.19 15.67
CA PRO A 169 -12.80 5.28 15.44
C PRO A 169 -12.14 5.72 16.75
N ILE A 170 -10.82 5.73 16.80
CA ILE A 170 -10.02 6.10 17.96
C ILE A 170 -9.19 7.34 17.60
N PRO A 171 -9.66 8.55 17.89
CA PRO A 171 -8.90 9.75 17.57
C PRO A 171 -7.57 9.81 18.34
N ARG A 172 -7.57 9.31 19.57
CA ARG A 172 -6.39 9.17 20.44
C ARG A 172 -6.75 8.49 21.75
N LEU A 173 -5.86 7.64 22.24
CA LEU A 173 -5.98 7.00 23.56
C LEU A 173 -4.59 6.82 24.16
N LYS A 174 -4.48 6.79 25.49
CA LYS A 174 -3.31 6.26 26.19
C LYS A 174 -3.54 4.79 26.51
N LEU A 175 -2.70 3.91 25.96
CA LEU A 175 -2.66 2.48 26.29
C LEU A 175 -1.83 2.21 27.54
N VAL A 176 -0.79 3.01 27.73
CA VAL A 176 0.09 2.98 28.89
C VAL A 176 0.22 4.40 29.43
N HIS A 177 0.12 4.57 30.73
CA HIS A 177 0.31 5.83 31.42
C HIS A 177 1.48 5.72 32.40
N ARG A 178 2.59 6.40 32.09
CA ARG A 178 3.83 6.41 32.89
C ARG A 178 4.25 5.00 33.31
N GLY A 179 4.37 4.09 32.35
CA GLY A 179 4.79 2.71 32.52
C GLY A 179 3.69 1.75 33.06
N LYS A 180 2.47 2.23 33.31
CA LYS A 180 1.35 1.37 33.77
C LYS A 180 0.34 1.17 32.66
N ARG A 181 0.08 -0.10 32.33
CA ARG A 181 -0.97 -0.51 31.37
C ARG A 181 -2.33 0.01 31.84
N ARG A 182 -3.10 0.60 30.92
CA ARG A 182 -4.49 1.02 31.12
C ARG A 182 -5.41 -0.18 30.87
N GLY A 183 -5.60 -1.02 31.91
CA GLY A 183 -6.44 -2.22 31.81
C GLY A 183 -7.87 -1.92 31.33
N ASP A 184 -8.46 -0.83 31.83
CA ASP A 184 -9.79 -0.35 31.41
C ASP A 184 -9.89 -0.05 29.90
N VAL A 185 -8.84 0.51 29.31
CA VAL A 185 -8.78 0.81 27.88
C VAL A 185 -8.51 -0.45 27.06
N LEU A 186 -7.55 -1.27 27.51
CA LEU A 186 -7.19 -2.51 26.81
C LEU A 186 -8.36 -3.51 26.79
N ASP A 187 -9.07 -3.68 27.91
CA ASP A 187 -10.25 -4.54 28.00
C ASP A 187 -11.37 -4.07 27.06
N LEU A 188 -11.56 -2.74 26.92
CA LEU A 188 -12.52 -2.19 25.98
C LEU A 188 -12.13 -2.52 24.53
N LEU A 189 -10.88 -2.34 24.15
CA LEU A 189 -10.39 -2.61 22.80
C LEU A 189 -10.48 -4.12 22.48
N ILE A 190 -10.01 -4.98 23.39
CA ILE A 190 -10.08 -6.43 23.24
C ILE A 190 -11.54 -6.90 23.12
N ARG A 191 -12.45 -6.33 23.93
CA ARG A 191 -13.87 -6.71 23.86
C ARG A 191 -14.55 -6.30 22.54
N ASN A 192 -14.09 -5.24 21.90
CA ASN A 192 -14.61 -4.77 20.60
C ASN A 192 -13.97 -5.48 19.40
N ASN A 193 -13.01 -6.35 19.60
CA ASN A 193 -12.38 -7.15 18.56
C ASN A 193 -12.80 -8.62 18.67
N ARG A 194 -13.13 -9.24 17.54
CA ARG A 194 -13.62 -10.63 17.52
C ARG A 194 -12.51 -11.66 17.34
N LEU A 195 -11.31 -11.22 16.86
CA LEU A 195 -10.19 -12.13 16.62
C LEU A 195 -9.37 -12.36 17.90
N PRO A 196 -9.16 -13.61 18.33
CA PRO A 196 -8.32 -13.93 19.51
C PRO A 196 -6.88 -13.42 19.39
N SER A 197 -6.34 -13.36 18.16
CA SER A 197 -4.98 -12.86 17.87
C SER A 197 -4.76 -11.40 18.28
N PHE A 198 -5.82 -10.57 18.32
CA PHE A 198 -5.72 -9.14 18.63
C PHE A 198 -5.07 -8.86 19.98
N THR A 199 -5.33 -9.70 21.00
CA THR A 199 -4.70 -9.53 22.33
C THR A 199 -3.17 -9.62 22.24
N GLY A 200 -2.64 -10.53 21.43
CA GLY A 200 -1.20 -10.66 21.18
C GLY A 200 -0.67 -9.50 20.34
N ASP A 201 -1.42 -9.08 19.32
CA ASP A 201 -1.00 -8.03 18.40
C ASP A 201 -0.89 -6.66 19.10
N ILE A 202 -1.90 -6.27 19.90
CA ILE A 202 -1.83 -5.00 20.65
C ILE A 202 -0.74 -5.00 21.71
N ALA A 203 -0.49 -6.14 22.36
CA ALA A 203 0.61 -6.30 23.31
C ALA A 203 1.98 -6.18 22.62
N ALA A 204 2.13 -6.78 21.42
CA ALA A 204 3.33 -6.69 20.60
C ALA A 204 3.59 -5.26 20.12
N MET A 205 2.56 -4.54 19.68
CA MET A 205 2.67 -3.12 19.28
C MET A 205 3.13 -2.24 20.44
N ILE A 206 2.55 -2.40 21.61
CA ILE A 206 2.96 -1.64 22.80
C ILE A 206 4.42 -1.95 23.15
N GLY A 207 4.80 -3.23 23.21
CA GLY A 207 6.16 -3.65 23.55
C GLY A 207 7.19 -3.14 22.53
N ALA A 208 6.88 -3.16 21.25
CA ALA A 208 7.76 -2.66 20.20
C ALA A 208 7.89 -1.12 20.25
N ALA A 209 6.83 -0.36 20.55
CA ALA A 209 6.90 1.08 20.73
C ALA A 209 7.75 1.47 21.94
N GLU A 210 7.60 0.78 23.07
CA GLU A 210 8.42 0.95 24.27
C GLU A 210 9.89 0.62 23.99
N HIS A 211 10.17 -0.47 23.27
CA HIS A 211 11.53 -0.86 22.88
C HIS A 211 12.20 0.22 22.03
N GLY A 212 11.51 0.70 20.99
CA GLY A 212 12.06 1.75 20.13
C GLY A 212 12.27 3.09 20.86
N ALA A 213 11.37 3.48 21.76
CA ALA A 213 11.58 4.66 22.61
C ALA A 213 12.82 4.52 23.51
N ASN A 214 13.10 3.33 24.03
CA ASN A 214 14.30 3.06 24.80
C ASN A 214 15.58 3.15 23.94
N LEU A 215 15.58 2.57 22.73
CA LEU A 215 16.71 2.71 21.80
C LEU A 215 16.97 4.16 21.39
N LEU A 216 15.90 4.95 21.22
CA LEU A 216 16.03 6.40 21.00
C LEU A 216 16.64 7.11 22.21
N ALA A 217 16.26 6.74 23.43
CA ALA A 217 16.82 7.33 24.65
C ALA A 217 18.32 7.03 24.77
N GLU A 218 18.75 5.79 24.46
CA GLU A 218 20.18 5.42 24.41
C GLU A 218 20.95 6.23 23.35
N LEU A 219 20.32 6.49 22.18
CA LEU A 219 20.91 7.32 21.13
C LEU A 219 21.06 8.78 21.60
N VAL A 220 20.03 9.34 22.25
CA VAL A 220 20.04 10.69 22.82
C VAL A 220 21.07 10.84 23.94
N GLU A 221 21.23 9.83 24.79
CA GLU A 221 22.27 9.81 25.83
C GLU A 221 23.68 9.80 25.21
N ARG A 222 23.89 9.02 24.14
CA ARG A 222 25.19 8.89 23.45
C ARG A 222 25.64 10.16 22.74
N TRP A 223 24.72 10.89 22.09
CA TRP A 223 25.02 12.02 21.20
C TRP A 223 24.63 13.39 21.76
N ASP A 224 24.00 13.45 22.91
CA ASP A 224 23.21 14.54 23.51
C ASP A 224 21.99 14.97 22.66
N SER A 225 21.01 15.56 23.33
CA SER A 225 19.72 15.90 22.70
C SER A 225 19.81 17.01 21.66
N ASP A 226 20.71 17.99 21.84
CA ASP A 226 20.90 19.10 20.90
C ASP A 226 21.54 18.63 19.60
N THR A 227 22.53 17.74 19.67
CA THR A 227 23.15 17.12 18.50
C THR A 227 22.15 16.26 17.73
N VAL A 228 21.30 15.48 18.41
CA VAL A 228 20.25 14.69 17.76
C VAL A 228 19.21 15.58 17.07
N ARG A 229 18.76 16.68 17.71
CA ARG A 229 17.85 17.68 17.10
C ARG A 229 18.49 18.33 15.87
N ALA A 230 19.75 18.72 15.95
CA ALA A 230 20.49 19.31 14.83
C ALA A 230 20.59 18.32 13.65
N ALA A 231 20.85 17.04 13.91
CA ALA A 231 20.91 16.01 12.88
C ALA A 231 19.54 15.78 12.19
N MET A 232 18.42 15.79 12.95
CA MET A 232 17.07 15.73 12.37
C MET A 232 16.83 16.91 11.43
N ASN A 233 17.11 18.15 11.88
CA ASN A 233 16.98 19.35 11.07
C ASN A 233 17.83 19.28 9.79
N PHE A 234 19.09 18.90 9.92
CA PHE A 234 20.02 18.77 8.79
C PHE A 234 19.52 17.77 7.75
N ASN A 235 19.12 16.57 8.18
CA ASN A 235 18.67 15.50 7.28
C ASN A 235 17.37 15.87 6.55
N ILE A 236 16.45 16.59 7.20
CA ILE A 236 15.21 17.05 6.56
C ILE A 236 15.51 18.10 5.48
N VAL A 237 16.37 19.09 5.78
CA VAL A 237 16.78 20.11 4.81
C VAL A 237 17.54 19.50 3.64
N GLU A 238 18.45 18.57 3.91
CA GLU A 238 19.23 17.89 2.85
C GLU A 238 18.32 17.03 1.95
N THR A 239 17.32 16.35 2.51
CA THR A 239 16.33 15.60 1.73
C THR A 239 15.51 16.54 0.85
N GLU A 240 14.96 17.65 1.40
CA GLU A 240 14.22 18.64 0.61
C GLU A 240 15.07 19.16 -0.54
N ARG A 241 16.33 19.54 -0.28
CA ARG A 241 17.26 20.04 -1.30
C ARG A 241 17.52 18.99 -2.40
N ARG A 242 17.77 17.73 -2.03
CA ARG A 242 18.04 16.67 -3.01
C ARG A 242 16.82 16.34 -3.84
N PHE A 243 15.64 16.34 -3.25
CA PHE A 243 14.41 16.06 -3.96
C PHE A 243 14.05 17.19 -4.94
N ARG A 244 14.23 18.47 -4.54
CA ARG A 244 14.09 19.62 -5.44
C ARG A 244 15.08 19.56 -6.59
N ASN A 245 16.32 19.21 -6.35
CA ASN A 245 17.33 19.03 -7.41
C ASN A 245 16.97 17.88 -8.37
N GLU A 246 16.18 16.92 -7.96
CA GLU A 246 15.67 15.87 -8.84
C GLU A 246 14.53 16.40 -9.72
N ILE A 247 13.58 17.12 -9.10
CA ILE A 247 12.47 17.76 -9.82
C ILE A 247 12.99 18.78 -10.84
N GLU A 248 14.02 19.56 -10.52
CA GLU A 248 14.62 20.57 -11.42
C GLU A 248 15.13 19.98 -12.74
N LYS A 249 15.40 18.67 -12.80
CA LYS A 249 15.81 17.99 -14.04
C LYS A 249 14.63 17.69 -14.96
N TRP A 250 13.41 17.73 -14.43
CA TRP A 250 12.21 17.41 -15.18
C TRP A 250 11.75 18.61 -16.00
N PRO A 251 11.22 18.41 -17.22
CA PRO A 251 10.70 19.52 -18.04
C PRO A 251 9.54 20.22 -17.33
N ASP A 252 9.54 21.56 -17.37
CA ASP A 252 8.40 22.36 -16.92
C ASP A 252 7.15 22.03 -17.73
N GLY A 253 6.00 21.94 -17.06
CA GLY A 253 4.72 21.64 -17.71
C GLY A 253 3.68 21.11 -16.75
N CYS A 254 2.48 20.90 -17.27
CA CYS A 254 1.38 20.23 -16.58
C CYS A 254 1.11 18.89 -17.28
N TYR A 255 1.18 17.81 -16.52
CA TYR A 255 1.05 16.43 -17.01
C TYR A 255 -0.14 15.79 -16.29
N GLU A 256 -1.14 15.38 -17.06
CA GLU A 256 -2.42 14.94 -16.52
C GLU A 256 -2.68 13.46 -16.84
N ALA A 257 -3.42 12.81 -15.97
CA ALA A 257 -3.94 11.48 -16.20
C ALA A 257 -5.28 11.26 -15.49
N ASP A 258 -6.15 10.51 -16.17
CA ASP A 258 -7.38 9.98 -15.63
C ASP A 258 -7.29 8.47 -15.51
N VAL A 259 -7.70 7.95 -14.36
CA VAL A 259 -7.80 6.52 -14.07
C VAL A 259 -9.15 6.23 -13.46
N TRP A 260 -9.69 5.04 -13.71
CA TRP A 260 -11.03 4.69 -13.25
C TRP A 260 -11.02 3.42 -12.41
N ILE A 261 -11.88 3.40 -11.40
CA ILE A 261 -12.35 2.20 -10.73
C ILE A 261 -13.60 1.76 -11.50
N ASP A 262 -13.73 0.47 -11.79
CA ASP A 262 -14.84 -0.06 -12.61
C ASP A 262 -16.21 0.36 -12.06
N HIS A 263 -16.37 0.22 -10.75
CA HIS A 263 -17.61 0.55 -10.02
C HIS A 263 -17.33 0.63 -8.51
N ASP A 264 -18.23 1.28 -7.78
CA ASP A 264 -18.29 1.19 -6.33
C ASP A 264 -18.87 -0.16 -5.87
N THR A 265 -19.03 -0.37 -4.56
CA THR A 265 -19.55 -1.65 -4.03
C THR A 265 -21.03 -1.91 -4.29
N VAL A 266 -21.79 -0.96 -4.84
CA VAL A 266 -23.22 -1.09 -5.17
C VAL A 266 -23.51 -0.94 -6.66
N GLY A 267 -22.48 -0.76 -7.50
CA GLY A 267 -22.58 -0.78 -8.96
C GLY A 267 -22.71 0.59 -9.62
N ASN A 268 -22.35 1.69 -8.96
CA ASN A 268 -22.14 2.97 -9.63
C ASN A 268 -20.84 2.89 -10.44
N GLU A 269 -20.94 2.92 -11.76
CA GLU A 269 -19.83 2.65 -12.68
C GLU A 269 -18.89 3.85 -12.88
N ASP A 270 -17.67 3.54 -13.35
CA ASP A 270 -16.66 4.49 -13.83
C ASP A 270 -16.38 5.61 -12.82
N VAL A 271 -15.87 5.21 -11.64
CA VAL A 271 -15.47 6.16 -10.59
C VAL A 271 -14.10 6.71 -10.93
N GLN A 272 -14.01 8.02 -11.18
CA GLN A 272 -12.84 8.68 -11.72
C GLN A 272 -11.88 9.18 -10.63
N VAL A 273 -10.59 8.91 -10.82
CA VAL A 273 -9.49 9.62 -10.16
C VAL A 273 -8.75 10.45 -11.20
N HIS A 274 -8.69 11.76 -10.99
CA HIS A 274 -7.93 12.70 -11.80
C HIS A 274 -6.68 13.16 -11.07
N VAL A 275 -5.55 13.26 -11.77
CA VAL A 275 -4.31 13.84 -11.25
C VAL A 275 -3.67 14.75 -12.30
N ALA A 276 -3.31 15.97 -11.89
CA ALA A 276 -2.46 16.88 -12.64
C ALA A 276 -1.14 17.11 -11.88
N CYS A 277 -0.03 16.71 -12.49
CA CYS A 277 1.32 16.93 -11.97
C CYS A 277 1.93 18.16 -12.68
N THR A 278 2.09 19.28 -11.97
CA THR A 278 2.70 20.50 -12.52
C THR A 278 4.13 20.65 -12.03
N VAL A 279 5.07 20.68 -12.96
CA VAL A 279 6.49 20.95 -12.72
C VAL A 279 6.78 22.40 -13.08
N ALA A 280 7.38 23.16 -12.15
CA ALA A 280 7.80 24.54 -12.35
C ALA A 280 9.16 24.78 -11.66
N GLY A 281 10.25 24.66 -12.39
CA GLY A 281 11.61 24.67 -11.87
C GLY A 281 11.83 23.52 -10.87
N ASP A 282 12.10 23.83 -9.62
CA ASP A 282 12.31 22.84 -8.53
C ASP A 282 11.04 22.50 -7.73
N GLN A 283 9.88 22.96 -8.19
CA GLN A 283 8.58 22.77 -7.53
C GLN A 283 7.75 21.70 -8.27
N LEU A 284 7.12 20.82 -7.50
CA LEU A 284 6.13 19.87 -8.01
C LEU A 284 4.80 20.09 -7.27
N THR A 285 3.75 20.29 -8.03
CA THR A 285 2.37 20.29 -7.51
C THR A 285 1.66 19.02 -8.01
N VAL A 286 1.06 18.27 -7.11
CA VAL A 286 0.15 17.15 -7.41
C VAL A 286 -1.26 17.59 -7.06
N ASP A 287 -2.08 17.85 -8.07
CA ASP A 287 -3.45 18.31 -7.93
C ASP A 287 -4.43 17.19 -8.33
N MET A 288 -5.32 16.83 -7.40
CA MET A 288 -6.33 15.78 -7.60
C MET A 288 -7.73 16.39 -7.87
N THR A 289 -7.80 17.70 -8.17
CA THR A 289 -9.06 18.39 -8.52
C THR A 289 -9.61 17.80 -9.81
N GLY A 290 -10.89 17.40 -9.80
CA GLY A 290 -11.53 16.68 -10.90
C GLY A 290 -11.76 15.20 -10.60
N SER A 291 -11.22 14.68 -9.48
CA SER A 291 -11.64 13.37 -8.97
C SER A 291 -13.12 13.38 -8.58
N ASP A 292 -13.74 12.21 -8.63
CA ASP A 292 -15.19 12.02 -8.48
C ASP A 292 -15.72 12.57 -7.14
N ASP A 293 -16.85 13.28 -7.21
CA ASP A 293 -17.53 13.90 -6.07
C ASP A 293 -19.02 13.48 -5.97
N ARG A 294 -19.43 12.45 -6.71
CA ARG A 294 -20.80 11.95 -6.71
C ARG A 294 -21.23 11.50 -5.32
N ALA A 295 -22.26 12.14 -4.77
CA ALA A 295 -22.70 11.91 -3.39
C ALA A 295 -23.31 10.52 -3.15
N GLU A 296 -23.83 9.87 -4.21
CA GLU A 296 -24.41 8.53 -4.20
C GLU A 296 -23.39 7.40 -4.10
N LEU A 297 -22.11 7.67 -4.29
CA LEU A 297 -21.06 6.65 -4.20
C LEU A 297 -21.01 6.00 -2.82
N VAL A 298 -20.79 4.68 -2.82
CA VAL A 298 -20.70 3.85 -1.61
C VAL A 298 -19.36 3.13 -1.57
N ASN A 299 -18.66 3.24 -0.44
CA ASN A 299 -17.44 2.49 -0.13
C ASN A 299 -16.24 2.67 -1.09
N VAL A 300 -16.16 3.79 -1.79
CA VAL A 300 -14.99 4.19 -2.60
C VAL A 300 -14.39 5.50 -2.11
N TRP A 301 -14.51 5.76 -0.82
CA TRP A 301 -14.02 6.96 -0.17
C TRP A 301 -12.65 6.70 0.46
N ASN A 302 -11.65 7.46 0.04
CA ASN A 302 -10.32 7.41 0.66
C ASN A 302 -10.23 8.42 1.81
N THR A 303 -9.27 8.23 2.70
CA THR A 303 -8.95 9.25 3.70
C THR A 303 -7.98 10.28 3.13
N PHE A 304 -7.97 11.48 3.68
CA PHE A 304 -6.99 12.50 3.33
C PHE A 304 -5.55 12.01 3.55
N SER A 305 -5.32 11.32 4.67
CA SER A 305 -4.00 10.80 5.03
C SER A 305 -3.52 9.72 4.07
N ASN A 306 -4.40 8.81 3.65
CA ASN A 306 -4.10 7.80 2.65
C ASN A 306 -3.80 8.43 1.29
N SER A 307 -4.65 9.35 0.80
CA SER A 307 -4.43 10.01 -0.50
C SER A 307 -3.06 10.68 -0.55
N ARG A 308 -2.69 11.40 0.52
CA ARG A 308 -1.37 12.01 0.66
C ARG A 308 -0.23 10.98 0.74
N GLY A 309 -0.45 9.89 1.49
CA GLY A 309 0.52 8.82 1.67
C GLY A 309 0.81 8.05 0.38
N TYR A 310 -0.23 7.67 -0.34
CA TYR A 310 -0.12 6.98 -1.64
C TYR A 310 0.53 7.86 -2.72
N ALA A 311 0.15 9.13 -2.79
CA ALA A 311 0.80 10.07 -3.70
C ALA A 311 2.30 10.16 -3.45
N MET A 312 2.72 10.31 -2.18
CA MET A 312 4.14 10.36 -1.83
C MET A 312 4.84 9.02 -2.07
N ALA A 313 4.21 7.89 -1.77
CA ALA A 313 4.78 6.57 -2.02
C ALA A 313 5.07 6.36 -3.52
N GLN A 314 4.15 6.77 -4.41
CA GLN A 314 4.39 6.73 -5.84
C GLN A 314 5.52 7.66 -6.26
N LEU A 315 5.54 8.91 -5.80
CA LEU A 315 6.60 9.87 -6.15
C LEU A 315 7.99 9.38 -5.76
N VAL A 316 8.16 8.81 -4.56
CA VAL A 316 9.49 8.31 -4.12
C VAL A 316 9.96 7.09 -4.90
N SER A 317 9.05 6.35 -5.55
CA SER A 317 9.43 5.26 -6.45
C SER A 317 10.00 5.75 -7.79
N MET A 318 9.71 7.01 -8.17
CA MET A 318 10.08 7.61 -9.45
C MET A 318 11.32 8.52 -9.38
N VAL A 319 11.95 8.66 -8.23
CA VAL A 319 13.14 9.49 -8.02
C VAL A 319 14.37 8.66 -7.66
N ASP A 320 15.53 9.31 -7.50
CA ASP A 320 16.76 8.65 -7.04
C ASP A 320 16.51 7.90 -5.71
N PRO A 321 16.67 6.56 -5.66
CA PRO A 321 16.39 5.75 -4.48
C PRO A 321 17.29 6.10 -3.28
N THR A 322 18.40 6.79 -3.49
CA THR A 322 19.32 7.22 -2.42
C THR A 322 18.84 8.48 -1.70
N ILE A 323 17.75 9.13 -2.16
CA ILE A 323 17.11 10.22 -1.43
C ILE A 323 16.45 9.64 -0.17
N VAL A 324 16.80 10.22 0.99
CA VAL A 324 16.29 9.78 2.29
C VAL A 324 14.77 10.06 2.40
N LYS A 325 14.03 9.14 3.01
CA LYS A 325 12.58 9.26 3.19
C LYS A 325 12.29 9.89 4.55
N ASN A 326 12.00 11.19 4.54
CA ASN A 326 11.65 11.96 5.73
C ASN A 326 10.77 13.18 5.35
N GLU A 327 10.50 14.07 6.30
CA GLU A 327 9.64 15.26 6.10
C GLU A 327 10.10 16.16 4.95
N GLY A 328 11.38 16.14 4.59
CA GLY A 328 11.90 16.94 3.48
C GLY A 328 11.24 16.63 2.14
N LEU A 329 10.74 15.42 1.93
CA LEU A 329 9.95 15.06 0.74
C LEU A 329 8.67 15.88 0.64
N PHE A 330 7.94 15.98 1.75
CA PHE A 330 6.68 16.74 1.81
C PHE A 330 6.89 18.26 1.71
N ASN A 331 8.05 18.75 2.10
CA ASN A 331 8.39 20.15 1.94
C ASN A 331 8.64 20.55 0.47
N ALA A 332 8.98 19.59 -0.38
CA ALA A 332 9.31 19.80 -1.79
C ALA A 332 8.11 19.62 -2.75
N VAL A 333 6.98 19.10 -2.25
CA VAL A 333 5.78 18.81 -3.05
C VAL A 333 4.58 19.51 -2.46
N GLU A 334 3.85 20.23 -3.30
CA GLU A 334 2.52 20.74 -2.96
C GLU A 334 1.48 19.70 -3.37
N MET A 335 0.56 19.35 -2.47
CA MET A 335 -0.53 18.40 -2.75
C MET A 335 -1.87 19.09 -2.56
N VAL A 336 -2.63 19.19 -3.65
CA VAL A 336 -4.00 19.70 -3.66
C VAL A 336 -4.95 18.51 -3.66
N ILE A 337 -5.58 18.25 -2.51
CA ILE A 337 -6.51 17.14 -2.32
C ILE A 337 -7.89 17.74 -2.05
N PRO A 338 -8.81 17.75 -3.05
CA PRO A 338 -10.06 18.50 -2.99
C PRO A 338 -11.03 17.93 -1.97
N GLU A 339 -11.63 18.82 -1.18
CA GLU A 339 -12.64 18.49 -0.16
C GLU A 339 -13.95 18.01 -0.81
N GLY A 340 -14.62 17.01 -0.22
CA GLY A 340 -15.91 16.51 -0.67
C GLY A 340 -15.84 15.47 -1.80
N THR A 341 -14.65 15.11 -2.24
CA THR A 341 -14.41 14.11 -3.29
C THR A 341 -14.02 12.74 -2.72
N ILE A 342 -13.89 11.73 -3.58
CA ILE A 342 -13.45 10.39 -3.16
C ILE A 342 -12.03 10.37 -2.57
N VAL A 343 -11.19 11.38 -2.85
CA VAL A 343 -9.82 11.49 -2.33
C VAL A 343 -9.73 12.26 -1.01
N GLN A 344 -10.75 13.03 -0.64
CA GLN A 344 -10.93 13.67 0.66
C GLN A 344 -12.43 13.79 0.99
N PRO A 345 -13.05 12.72 1.51
CA PRO A 345 -14.49 12.66 1.69
C PRO A 345 -15.01 13.59 2.79
N PRO A 346 -16.33 13.81 2.81
CA PRO A 346 -16.99 14.36 3.98
C PRO A 346 -16.71 13.52 5.24
N PRO A 347 -16.75 14.12 6.44
CA PRO A 347 -16.52 13.40 7.69
C PRO A 347 -17.40 12.19 7.86
N ASN A 348 -16.87 11.17 8.55
CA ASN A 348 -17.55 9.91 8.87
C ASN A 348 -17.94 9.04 7.67
N LYS A 349 -17.47 9.31 6.47
CA LYS A 349 -17.65 8.37 5.35
C LYS A 349 -16.90 7.06 5.62
N PRO A 350 -17.42 5.91 5.15
CA PRO A 350 -16.69 4.66 5.25
C PRO A 350 -15.42 4.74 4.40
N ALA A 351 -14.29 4.29 4.94
CA ALA A 351 -13.00 4.46 4.31
C ALA A 351 -12.10 3.20 4.38
N ALA A 352 -12.60 2.08 4.91
CA ALA A 352 -11.81 0.86 5.01
C ALA A 352 -11.38 0.34 3.64
N LEU A 353 -12.25 0.35 2.65
CA LEU A 353 -11.94 -0.04 1.28
C LEU A 353 -11.16 1.02 0.50
N GLY A 354 -11.16 2.27 0.95
CA GLY A 354 -10.45 3.38 0.32
C GLY A 354 -8.94 3.20 0.25
N ALA A 355 -8.36 2.42 1.16
CA ALA A 355 -6.95 2.05 1.13
C ALA A 355 -6.59 1.13 -0.07
N PHE A 356 -7.58 0.51 -0.71
CA PHE A 356 -7.42 -0.22 -1.95
C PHE A 356 -7.78 0.70 -3.13
N HIS A 357 -9.01 1.21 -3.18
CA HIS A 357 -9.53 2.07 -4.23
C HIS A 357 -10.34 3.24 -3.61
N PRO A 358 -10.02 4.49 -3.92
CA PRO A 358 -9.18 5.02 -5.02
C PRO A 358 -7.68 5.15 -4.73
N ALA A 359 -7.15 4.65 -3.63
CA ALA A 359 -5.75 4.87 -3.26
C ALA A 359 -4.77 4.35 -4.35
N CYS A 360 -5.02 3.17 -4.91
CA CYS A 360 -4.21 2.61 -5.98
C CYS A 360 -4.28 3.44 -7.26
N GLU A 361 -5.45 3.96 -7.60
CA GLU A 361 -5.65 4.82 -8.79
C GLU A 361 -4.91 6.15 -8.65
N ILE A 362 -4.77 6.70 -7.45
CA ILE A 362 -3.92 7.89 -7.23
C ILE A 362 -2.47 7.60 -7.64
N GLY A 363 -1.92 6.47 -7.19
CA GLY A 363 -0.56 6.05 -7.56
C GLY A 363 -0.42 5.81 -9.07
N GLU A 364 -1.38 5.09 -9.68
CA GLU A 364 -1.39 4.83 -11.11
C GLU A 364 -1.47 6.12 -11.93
N ALA A 365 -2.37 7.04 -11.56
CA ALA A 365 -2.54 8.32 -12.26
C ALA A 365 -1.27 9.18 -12.20
N ILE A 366 -0.62 9.29 -11.03
CA ILE A 366 0.67 9.98 -10.90
C ILE A 366 1.73 9.34 -11.79
N CYS A 367 1.81 7.99 -11.78
CA CYS A 367 2.76 7.27 -12.61
C CYS A 367 2.53 7.53 -14.10
N ILE A 368 1.27 7.45 -14.57
CA ILE A 368 0.93 7.72 -15.98
C ILE A 368 1.24 9.17 -16.34
N ALA A 369 0.86 10.14 -15.51
CA ALA A 369 1.11 11.55 -15.74
C ALA A 369 2.62 11.82 -15.90
N LEU A 370 3.43 11.36 -14.96
CA LEU A 370 4.88 11.59 -14.97
C LEU A 370 5.65 10.69 -15.94
N SER A 371 5.07 9.58 -16.43
CA SER A 371 5.70 8.74 -17.46
C SER A 371 5.96 9.50 -18.77
N GLN A 372 5.28 10.61 -18.98
CA GLN A 372 5.49 11.50 -20.13
C GLN A 372 6.85 12.22 -20.08
N ILE A 373 7.49 12.31 -18.91
CA ILE A 373 8.75 13.04 -18.70
C ILE A 373 9.86 12.21 -18.05
N VAL A 374 9.51 11.18 -17.27
CA VAL A 374 10.46 10.24 -16.64
C VAL A 374 10.08 8.78 -16.92
N PRO A 375 9.99 8.39 -18.19
CA PRO A 375 9.55 7.05 -18.57
C PRO A 375 10.45 5.95 -17.98
N GLU A 376 11.76 6.21 -17.88
CA GLU A 376 12.75 5.25 -17.37
C GLU A 376 12.59 4.90 -15.88
N ARG A 377 11.74 5.65 -15.15
CA ARG A 377 11.43 5.41 -13.74
C ARG A 377 9.95 5.17 -13.50
N SER A 378 9.19 5.03 -14.58
CA SER A 378 7.74 4.85 -14.50
C SER A 378 7.39 3.38 -14.59
N SER A 379 6.68 2.92 -13.57
CA SER A 379 6.06 1.60 -13.55
C SER A 379 4.82 1.69 -12.64
N PRO A 380 3.62 1.42 -13.15
CA PRO A 380 2.43 1.41 -12.33
C PRO A 380 2.43 0.15 -11.44
N GLN A 381 3.14 0.23 -10.33
CA GLN A 381 3.29 -0.83 -9.33
C GLN A 381 2.14 -0.79 -8.33
N VAL A 382 0.91 -0.91 -8.81
CA VAL A 382 -0.29 -0.85 -7.99
C VAL A 382 -1.12 -2.12 -8.14
N TYR A 383 -1.73 -2.57 -7.05
CA TYR A 383 -2.61 -3.73 -7.10
C TYR A 383 -4.07 -3.29 -7.21
N LYS A 384 -4.69 -3.65 -8.33
CA LYS A 384 -6.10 -3.31 -8.59
C LYS A 384 -7.02 -4.49 -8.25
N LEU A 385 -6.85 -5.12 -7.11
CA LEU A 385 -7.53 -6.38 -6.80
C LEU A 385 -8.89 -6.20 -6.08
N GLY A 386 -9.31 -4.97 -5.85
CA GLY A 386 -10.48 -4.72 -5.03
C GLY A 386 -10.21 -5.02 -3.54
N MET A 387 -11.22 -5.47 -2.82
CA MET A 387 -11.02 -6.00 -1.48
C MET A 387 -10.42 -7.40 -1.56
N PRO A 388 -9.44 -7.75 -0.70
CA PRO A 388 -8.97 -9.12 -0.57
C PRO A 388 -10.14 -10.09 -0.33
N ASN A 389 -10.12 -11.21 -1.03
CA ASN A 389 -11.11 -12.26 -0.87
C ASN A 389 -10.96 -12.91 0.51
N ALA A 390 -11.63 -12.36 1.52
CA ALA A 390 -11.60 -12.87 2.88
C ALA A 390 -12.62 -14.00 3.05
N VAL A 391 -12.21 -15.06 3.73
CA VAL A 391 -13.10 -16.10 4.21
C VAL A 391 -13.09 -16.14 5.74
N ILE A 392 -14.26 -16.19 6.33
CA ILE A 392 -14.49 -16.04 7.77
C ILE A 392 -15.31 -17.22 8.24
N GLY A 393 -14.93 -17.82 9.36
CA GLY A 393 -15.68 -18.90 9.98
C GLY A 393 -15.61 -18.83 11.49
N PHE A 394 -16.26 -19.82 12.13
CA PHE A 394 -16.30 -19.96 13.58
C PHE A 394 -15.97 -21.41 13.93
N ASP A 395 -15.09 -21.61 14.88
CA ASP A 395 -14.76 -22.94 15.38
C ASP A 395 -15.88 -23.53 16.26
N ASP A 396 -15.68 -24.76 16.74
CA ASP A 396 -16.63 -25.46 17.60
C ASP A 396 -16.90 -24.75 18.96
N ALA A 397 -15.99 -23.87 19.39
CA ALA A 397 -16.16 -23.04 20.59
C ALA A 397 -16.90 -21.72 20.27
N GLY A 398 -17.18 -21.44 19.01
CA GLY A 398 -17.77 -20.18 18.54
C GLY A 398 -16.75 -19.04 18.44
N GLU A 399 -15.45 -19.33 18.49
CA GLU A 399 -14.41 -18.34 18.26
C GLU A 399 -14.23 -18.10 16.75
N MET A 400 -14.09 -16.82 16.38
CA MET A 400 -13.95 -16.42 14.99
C MET A 400 -12.53 -16.66 14.49
N TRP A 401 -12.42 -17.24 13.29
CA TRP A 401 -11.20 -17.23 12.51
C TRP A 401 -11.43 -16.48 11.18
N MET A 402 -10.37 -15.94 10.64
CA MET A 402 -10.43 -15.19 9.38
C MET A 402 -9.13 -15.39 8.59
N ASP A 403 -9.27 -15.97 7.40
CA ASP A 403 -8.24 -15.95 6.36
C ASP A 403 -8.46 -14.71 5.48
N GLN A 404 -7.53 -13.75 5.56
CA GLN A 404 -7.57 -12.51 4.77
C GLN A 404 -7.04 -12.69 3.35
N GLY A 405 -6.77 -13.91 2.93
CA GLY A 405 -6.24 -14.22 1.58
C GLY A 405 -4.84 -13.67 1.33
N VAL A 406 -4.04 -13.46 2.37
CA VAL A 406 -2.66 -12.95 2.23
C VAL A 406 -1.72 -13.95 1.55
N ASP A 407 -2.13 -15.21 1.41
CA ASP A 407 -1.46 -16.28 0.69
C ASP A 407 -1.90 -16.40 -0.79
N VAL A 408 -3.00 -15.74 -1.20
CA VAL A 408 -3.56 -15.81 -2.56
C VAL A 408 -3.42 -14.50 -3.34
N ARG A 409 -2.80 -13.50 -2.76
CA ARG A 409 -2.66 -12.19 -3.41
C ARG A 409 -1.73 -12.23 -4.61
N ALA A 410 -2.08 -11.40 -5.57
CA ALA A 410 -1.59 -11.40 -6.93
C ALA A 410 -0.16 -10.90 -7.11
N SER A 411 0.41 -11.29 -8.22
CA SER A 411 1.52 -10.59 -8.83
C SER A 411 0.98 -9.71 -9.96
N ASP A 412 1.06 -8.40 -9.76
CA ASP A 412 0.60 -7.36 -10.69
C ASP A 412 1.73 -6.38 -10.99
N ALA A 413 2.97 -6.86 -10.92
CA ALA A 413 4.14 -6.04 -11.17
C ALA A 413 4.25 -5.67 -12.65
N SER A 414 4.00 -4.39 -12.94
CA SER A 414 4.15 -3.83 -14.28
C SER A 414 5.62 -3.71 -14.67
N ALA A 415 5.86 -3.75 -15.98
CA ALA A 415 7.18 -3.52 -16.54
C ALA A 415 7.61 -2.06 -16.42
N THR A 416 8.92 -1.84 -16.51
CA THR A 416 9.54 -0.52 -16.67
C THR A 416 10.60 -0.59 -17.75
N GLU A 417 11.16 0.55 -18.12
CA GLU A 417 12.23 0.57 -19.12
C GLU A 417 13.42 -0.27 -18.68
N GLY A 418 13.78 -1.26 -19.47
CA GLY A 418 14.92 -2.16 -19.23
C GLY A 418 14.61 -3.41 -18.41
N VAL A 419 13.40 -3.53 -17.81
CA VAL A 419 13.07 -4.65 -16.90
C VAL A 419 11.65 -5.12 -17.13
N ASP A 420 11.49 -6.44 -17.36
CA ASP A 420 10.19 -7.09 -17.35
C ASP A 420 9.53 -7.00 -15.96
N GLY A 421 8.21 -7.02 -15.92
CA GLY A 421 7.45 -7.06 -14.68
C GLY A 421 7.85 -8.23 -13.80
N TRP A 422 8.11 -7.96 -12.52
CA TRP A 422 8.70 -8.90 -11.57
C TRP A 422 8.26 -8.61 -10.14
N GLY A 423 8.01 -9.64 -9.36
CA GLY A 423 7.66 -9.51 -7.96
C GLY A 423 6.22 -9.90 -7.67
N SER A 424 5.79 -9.71 -6.45
CA SER A 424 4.41 -9.91 -6.03
C SER A 424 3.96 -8.75 -5.14
N MET A 425 2.66 -8.47 -5.13
CA MET A 425 2.05 -7.53 -4.21
C MET A 425 2.56 -6.10 -4.31
N CYS A 426 2.69 -5.59 -5.54
CA CYS A 426 2.96 -4.20 -5.85
C CYS A 426 4.01 -3.57 -4.94
N SER A 427 5.26 -3.79 -5.27
CA SER A 427 6.41 -3.31 -4.50
C SER A 427 6.43 -1.79 -4.27
N GLY A 428 5.81 -1.01 -5.16
CA GLY A 428 5.80 0.46 -5.07
C GLY A 428 4.88 1.01 -3.98
N LEU A 429 3.70 0.44 -3.80
CA LEU A 429 2.69 0.95 -2.87
C LEU A 429 2.40 -0.01 -1.71
N GLY A 430 2.31 -1.32 -1.97
CA GLY A 430 1.97 -2.31 -0.95
C GLY A 430 3.18 -2.88 -0.24
N ASN A 431 4.20 -3.28 -0.98
CA ASN A 431 5.38 -3.99 -0.45
C ASN A 431 5.02 -5.14 0.52
N LEU A 432 3.91 -5.81 0.23
CA LEU A 432 3.42 -6.92 1.03
C LEU A 432 4.17 -8.19 0.65
N ILE A 433 4.40 -9.04 1.64
CA ILE A 433 5.00 -10.35 1.44
C ILE A 433 3.87 -11.37 1.33
N LEU A 434 3.92 -12.21 0.30
CA LEU A 434 2.98 -13.30 0.13
C LEU A 434 3.20 -14.34 1.23
N ALA A 435 2.17 -14.65 2.01
CA ALA A 435 2.21 -15.70 3.01
C ALA A 435 2.31 -17.09 2.35
N GLN A 436 2.83 -18.05 3.10
CA GLN A 436 2.93 -19.44 2.62
C GLN A 436 1.57 -20.13 2.68
N ALA A 437 1.29 -20.95 1.67
CA ALA A 437 0.05 -21.71 1.59
C ALA A 437 -0.08 -22.69 2.78
N GLU A 438 1.01 -23.34 3.15
CA GLU A 438 1.08 -24.29 4.26
C GLU A 438 0.78 -23.64 5.61
N ASP A 439 1.15 -22.37 5.77
CA ASP A 439 0.83 -21.64 7.01
C ASP A 439 -0.67 -21.32 7.06
N ALA A 440 -1.29 -20.90 5.95
CA ALA A 440 -2.73 -20.69 5.88
C ALA A 440 -3.50 -21.98 6.20
N GLU A 441 -3.09 -23.13 5.62
CA GLU A 441 -3.69 -24.45 5.89
C GLU A 441 -3.50 -24.91 7.33
N SER A 442 -2.42 -24.50 7.99
CA SER A 442 -2.17 -24.84 9.39
C SER A 442 -3.01 -24.05 10.38
N ARG A 443 -3.46 -22.85 9.96
CA ARG A 443 -4.21 -21.90 10.83
C ARG A 443 -5.71 -21.91 10.59
N PHE A 444 -6.11 -22.20 9.35
CA PHE A 444 -7.49 -22.06 8.91
C PHE A 444 -7.98 -23.36 8.26
N PRO A 445 -9.27 -23.69 8.33
CA PRO A 445 -9.84 -24.86 7.67
C PRO A 445 -9.98 -24.64 6.15
N VAL A 446 -8.85 -24.46 5.48
CA VAL A 446 -8.74 -24.27 4.02
C VAL A 446 -7.69 -25.18 3.43
N ILE A 447 -7.77 -25.45 2.13
CA ILE A 447 -6.74 -26.14 1.33
C ILE A 447 -6.45 -25.32 0.10
N ASN A 448 -5.19 -25.00 -0.15
CA ASN A 448 -4.72 -24.42 -1.40
C ASN A 448 -4.53 -25.55 -2.43
N MET A 449 -5.44 -25.64 -3.38
CA MET A 449 -5.45 -26.71 -4.38
C MET A 449 -4.44 -26.46 -5.51
N SER A 450 -4.30 -25.20 -5.94
CA SER A 450 -3.26 -24.76 -6.87
C SER A 450 -2.95 -23.29 -6.72
N ARG A 451 -1.74 -22.91 -7.12
CA ARG A 451 -1.29 -21.53 -7.30
C ARG A 451 -0.37 -21.49 -8.50
N GLU A 452 -0.84 -20.96 -9.61
CA GLU A 452 -0.17 -21.02 -10.90
C GLU A 452 -0.12 -19.66 -11.56
N MET A 453 0.93 -19.38 -12.34
CA MET A 453 0.96 -18.22 -13.22
C MET A 453 0.06 -18.46 -14.42
N THR A 454 -0.67 -17.43 -14.86
CA THR A 454 -1.60 -17.54 -15.97
C THR A 454 -0.94 -17.08 -17.27
N CYS A 455 -0.89 -17.97 -18.25
CA CYS A 455 -0.41 -17.66 -19.58
C CYS A 455 -1.19 -16.46 -20.17
N ASP A 456 -0.52 -15.60 -20.94
CA ASP A 456 -1.05 -14.41 -21.64
C ASP A 456 -1.69 -13.32 -20.75
N SER A 457 -1.48 -13.37 -19.45
CA SER A 457 -2.08 -12.41 -18.51
C SER A 457 -1.21 -11.19 -18.24
N GLY A 458 0.09 -11.25 -18.46
CA GLY A 458 0.98 -10.09 -18.41
C GLY A 458 0.82 -9.20 -19.64
N GLY A 459 0.74 -7.88 -19.44
CA GLY A 459 0.61 -6.91 -20.53
C GLY A 459 1.80 -6.99 -21.49
N PRO A 460 1.56 -7.14 -22.81
CA PRO A 460 2.62 -7.16 -23.81
C PRO A 460 3.38 -5.83 -23.88
N GLY A 461 4.69 -5.90 -24.07
CA GLY A 461 5.55 -4.72 -24.20
C GLY A 461 6.92 -5.12 -24.74
N ARG A 462 7.76 -4.12 -25.02
CA ARG A 462 9.19 -4.37 -25.19
C ARG A 462 9.75 -5.03 -23.94
N TRP A 463 9.26 -4.60 -22.79
CA TRP A 463 9.35 -5.27 -21.50
C TRP A 463 7.93 -5.70 -21.09
N ARG A 464 7.79 -6.99 -20.84
CA ARG A 464 6.49 -7.63 -20.54
C ARG A 464 6.11 -7.40 -19.08
N GLY A 465 4.84 -7.11 -18.81
CA GLY A 465 4.28 -7.19 -17.47
C GLY A 465 4.38 -8.61 -16.90
N GLN A 466 4.42 -8.74 -15.58
CA GLN A 466 4.41 -10.05 -14.93
C GLN A 466 3.10 -10.78 -15.24
N PRO A 467 3.12 -12.12 -15.49
CA PRO A 467 1.90 -12.89 -15.56
C PRO A 467 1.10 -12.81 -14.25
N GLY A 468 -0.21 -12.73 -14.35
CA GLY A 468 -1.12 -12.88 -13.23
C GLY A 468 -1.12 -14.29 -12.66
N THR A 469 -1.89 -14.50 -11.60
CA THR A 469 -1.96 -15.80 -10.93
C THR A 469 -3.38 -16.33 -10.83
N LEU A 470 -3.54 -17.62 -11.00
CA LEU A 470 -4.73 -18.36 -10.63
C LEU A 470 -4.48 -19.09 -9.30
N ASN A 471 -5.27 -18.76 -8.29
CA ASN A 471 -5.23 -19.42 -7.00
C ASN A 471 -6.55 -20.17 -6.79
N VAL A 472 -6.50 -21.46 -6.54
CA VAL A 472 -7.67 -22.27 -6.27
C VAL A 472 -7.63 -22.75 -4.82
N LYS A 473 -8.63 -22.32 -4.06
CA LYS A 473 -8.74 -22.62 -2.62
C LYS A 473 -10.05 -23.33 -2.31
N LYS A 474 -9.99 -24.37 -1.48
CA LYS A 474 -11.15 -25.09 -0.98
C LYS A 474 -11.36 -24.74 0.49
N VAL A 475 -12.57 -24.37 0.88
CA VAL A 475 -12.96 -24.22 2.30
C VAL A 475 -13.46 -25.56 2.84
N LEU A 476 -13.04 -25.93 4.05
CA LEU A 476 -13.36 -27.24 4.65
C LEU A 476 -14.60 -27.19 5.56
N GLU A 477 -14.98 -25.98 5.99
CA GLU A 477 -16.12 -25.74 6.88
C GLU A 477 -17.03 -24.67 6.26
N PRO A 478 -18.28 -24.54 6.71
CA PRO A 478 -19.14 -23.43 6.30
C PRO A 478 -18.49 -22.08 6.63
N THR A 479 -18.39 -21.20 5.65
CA THR A 479 -17.72 -19.91 5.79
C THR A 479 -18.54 -18.78 5.20
N ILE A 480 -18.26 -17.56 5.64
CA ILE A 480 -18.70 -16.34 4.99
C ILE A 480 -17.57 -15.84 4.12
N ALA A 481 -17.80 -15.72 2.82
CA ALA A 481 -16.85 -15.09 1.90
C ALA A 481 -17.25 -13.62 1.68
N VAL A 482 -16.27 -12.73 1.68
CA VAL A 482 -16.45 -11.30 1.40
C VAL A 482 -15.45 -10.88 0.35
N ALA A 483 -15.92 -10.32 -0.74
CA ALA A 483 -15.09 -9.84 -1.84
C ALA A 483 -15.70 -8.61 -2.51
N TRP A 484 -14.83 -7.76 -3.05
CA TRP A 484 -15.19 -6.68 -3.96
C TRP A 484 -14.29 -6.76 -5.19
N MET A 485 -14.91 -6.92 -6.37
CA MET A 485 -14.20 -7.10 -7.64
C MET A 485 -14.16 -5.80 -8.43
N VAL A 486 -12.95 -5.43 -8.83
CA VAL A 486 -12.66 -4.32 -9.75
C VAL A 486 -11.59 -4.75 -10.75
N SER A 487 -11.20 -3.88 -11.68
CA SER A 487 -10.19 -4.12 -12.72
C SER A 487 -10.56 -5.22 -13.72
N MET A 488 -11.86 -5.36 -13.94
CA MET A 488 -12.42 -6.16 -15.03
C MET A 488 -12.58 -5.31 -16.30
N LYS A 489 -12.88 -4.02 -16.15
CA LYS A 489 -13.07 -3.04 -17.23
C LYS A 489 -11.85 -2.13 -17.40
N HIS A 490 -11.22 -1.74 -16.29
CA HIS A 490 -10.07 -0.86 -16.23
C HIS A 490 -8.86 -1.55 -15.58
N PRO A 491 -8.21 -2.52 -16.26
CA PRO A 491 -7.00 -3.17 -15.76
C PRO A 491 -5.81 -2.18 -15.72
N LEU A 492 -4.68 -2.61 -15.19
CA LEU A 492 -3.44 -1.81 -15.20
C LEU A 492 -3.03 -1.42 -16.62
N ARG A 493 -2.76 -0.14 -16.81
CA ARG A 493 -2.47 0.45 -18.13
C ARG A 493 -1.00 0.31 -18.52
N GLY A 494 -0.78 -0.11 -19.78
CA GLY A 494 0.55 -0.13 -20.38
C GLY A 494 1.12 1.27 -20.62
N LEU A 495 2.43 1.40 -20.51
CA LEU A 495 3.14 2.67 -20.67
C LEU A 495 4.01 2.69 -21.94
N CYS A 496 4.20 3.86 -22.51
CA CYS A 496 5.12 4.12 -23.64
C CYS A 496 4.89 3.20 -24.86
N GLY A 497 3.63 2.81 -25.13
CA GLY A 497 3.24 1.90 -26.20
C GLY A 497 3.20 0.42 -25.80
N GLY A 498 3.38 0.11 -24.55
CA GLY A 498 3.03 -1.19 -23.96
C GLY A 498 1.52 -1.39 -23.87
N GLU A 499 1.09 -2.62 -23.77
CA GLU A 499 -0.31 -2.97 -23.69
C GLU A 499 -0.74 -3.21 -22.22
N ASP A 500 -2.06 -3.09 -21.97
CA ASP A 500 -2.63 -3.28 -20.65
C ASP A 500 -2.50 -4.73 -20.18
N ALA A 501 -2.53 -4.92 -18.87
CA ALA A 501 -2.62 -6.23 -18.24
C ALA A 501 -3.97 -6.91 -18.53
N SER A 502 -4.08 -8.21 -18.23
CA SER A 502 -5.36 -8.91 -18.29
C SER A 502 -6.30 -8.48 -17.15
N ALA A 503 -7.60 -8.60 -17.39
CA ALA A 503 -8.63 -8.37 -16.39
C ALA A 503 -8.65 -9.46 -15.31
N TYR A 504 -9.21 -9.14 -14.13
CA TYR A 504 -9.47 -10.10 -13.05
C TYR A 504 -10.72 -10.94 -13.32
N SER A 505 -10.75 -12.16 -12.74
CA SER A 505 -11.92 -13.03 -12.80
C SER A 505 -11.96 -13.98 -11.61
N ASN A 506 -12.91 -13.81 -10.70
CA ASN A 506 -13.03 -14.66 -9.53
C ASN A 506 -14.35 -15.42 -9.56
N HIS A 507 -14.30 -16.69 -9.14
CA HIS A 507 -15.44 -17.60 -9.12
C HIS A 507 -15.58 -18.30 -7.79
N PHE A 508 -16.82 -18.42 -7.31
CA PHE A 508 -17.16 -19.22 -6.13
C PHE A 508 -17.93 -20.48 -6.53
N GLU A 509 -17.87 -21.50 -5.67
CA GLU A 509 -18.48 -22.82 -5.84
C GLU A 509 -18.11 -23.51 -7.16
N VAL A 510 -16.85 -23.34 -7.59
CA VAL A 510 -16.31 -23.88 -8.85
C VAL A 510 -16.54 -25.38 -8.98
N GLY A 511 -17.01 -25.83 -10.16
CA GLY A 511 -17.29 -27.23 -10.46
C GLY A 511 -18.61 -27.75 -9.89
N THR A 512 -19.45 -26.89 -9.35
CA THR A 512 -20.79 -27.23 -8.86
C THR A 512 -21.89 -26.58 -9.71
N PRO A 513 -23.15 -27.04 -9.61
CA PRO A 513 -24.28 -26.35 -10.28
C PRO A 513 -24.53 -24.92 -9.80
N ASN A 514 -23.95 -24.53 -8.65
CA ASN A 514 -24.07 -23.19 -8.07
C ASN A 514 -22.88 -22.31 -8.39
N GLU A 515 -21.97 -22.72 -9.26
CA GLU A 515 -20.83 -21.89 -9.67
C GLU A 515 -21.29 -20.55 -10.21
N TYR A 516 -20.69 -19.48 -9.71
CA TYR A 516 -20.94 -18.14 -10.21
C TYR A 516 -19.68 -17.25 -10.22
N LYS A 517 -19.60 -16.39 -11.23
CA LYS A 517 -18.58 -15.36 -11.33
C LYS A 517 -18.94 -14.17 -10.45
N ILE A 518 -17.97 -13.64 -9.72
CA ILE A 518 -18.16 -12.41 -8.95
C ILE A 518 -17.98 -11.22 -9.91
N GLU A 519 -19.03 -10.44 -10.10
CA GLU A 519 -19.01 -9.30 -11.02
C GLU A 519 -18.97 -7.94 -10.33
N ASN A 520 -19.22 -7.88 -9.00
CA ASN A 520 -19.17 -6.67 -8.20
C ASN A 520 -18.69 -7.00 -6.77
N SER A 521 -19.44 -6.59 -5.77
CA SER A 521 -19.22 -6.95 -4.38
C SER A 521 -20.11 -8.14 -4.00
N VAL A 522 -19.60 -8.98 -3.10
CA VAL A 522 -20.36 -10.12 -2.58
C VAL A 522 -20.06 -10.34 -1.11
N ARG A 523 -21.09 -10.69 -0.37
CA ARG A 523 -21.03 -11.37 0.92
C ARG A 523 -21.87 -12.64 0.78
N ALA A 524 -21.21 -13.77 0.76
CA ALA A 524 -21.84 -15.06 0.47
C ALA A 524 -21.56 -16.09 1.55
N ASP A 525 -22.57 -16.90 1.89
CA ASP A 525 -22.40 -18.08 2.71
C ASP A 525 -21.96 -19.24 1.82
N LEU A 526 -20.77 -19.76 2.06
CA LEU A 526 -20.20 -20.88 1.33
C LEU A 526 -20.35 -22.17 2.14
N PRO A 527 -20.83 -23.27 1.54
CA PRO A 527 -20.91 -24.55 2.21
C PRO A 527 -19.50 -25.18 2.40
N ALA A 528 -19.38 -26.08 3.37
CA ALA A 528 -18.19 -26.90 3.51
C ALA A 528 -17.89 -27.64 2.19
N GLY A 529 -16.62 -27.60 1.77
CA GLY A 529 -16.15 -28.18 0.51
C GLY A 529 -16.26 -27.26 -0.70
N ALA A 530 -16.80 -26.04 -0.58
CA ALA A 530 -16.83 -25.09 -1.68
C ALA A 530 -15.42 -24.75 -2.16
N VAL A 531 -15.27 -24.63 -3.48
CA VAL A 531 -14.01 -24.27 -4.15
C VAL A 531 -14.12 -22.87 -4.69
N CYS A 532 -13.13 -22.03 -4.38
CA CYS A 532 -13.00 -20.67 -4.85
C CYS A 532 -11.81 -20.57 -5.81
N ALA A 533 -12.00 -19.97 -6.96
CA ALA A 533 -10.93 -19.67 -7.91
C ALA A 533 -10.74 -18.16 -8.00
N TYR A 534 -9.52 -17.71 -7.73
CA TYR A 534 -9.12 -16.30 -7.74
C TYR A 534 -8.11 -16.09 -8.88
N GLN A 535 -8.63 -15.62 -10.03
CA GLN A 535 -7.82 -15.25 -11.18
C GLN A 535 -7.47 -13.77 -11.07
N TYR A 536 -6.22 -13.48 -10.76
CA TYR A 536 -5.70 -12.13 -10.73
C TYR A 536 -5.07 -11.75 -12.08
N GLY A 537 -5.26 -10.52 -12.51
CA GLY A 537 -4.60 -9.95 -13.68
C GLY A 537 -3.08 -9.85 -13.47
N GLY A 538 -2.36 -9.70 -14.56
CA GLY A 538 -0.91 -9.48 -14.55
C GLY A 538 -0.54 -8.01 -14.35
N GLY A 539 0.76 -7.71 -14.42
CA GLY A 539 1.29 -6.37 -14.57
C GLY A 539 1.15 -5.85 -16.00
N ALA A 540 1.17 -4.54 -16.18
CA ALA A 540 1.12 -3.91 -17.50
C ALA A 540 2.48 -3.92 -18.22
N GLY A 541 2.46 -3.88 -19.56
CA GLY A 541 3.64 -3.83 -20.41
C GLY A 541 4.23 -2.42 -20.52
N PHE A 542 5.50 -2.33 -20.91
CA PHE A 542 6.20 -1.08 -21.19
C PHE A 542 6.86 -1.10 -22.57
N GLY A 543 6.65 -0.05 -23.38
CA GLY A 543 7.18 0.06 -24.74
C GLY A 543 6.49 -0.89 -25.72
N SER A 544 6.60 -0.62 -27.03
CA SER A 544 5.93 -1.42 -28.05
C SER A 544 6.35 -2.91 -27.99
N PRO A 545 5.40 -3.87 -27.95
CA PRO A 545 5.71 -5.30 -27.96
C PRO A 545 6.45 -5.76 -29.23
N PHE A 546 6.32 -5.03 -30.34
CA PHE A 546 7.06 -5.33 -31.57
C PHE A 546 8.57 -5.02 -31.46
N LEU A 547 8.98 -4.32 -30.40
CA LEU A 547 10.41 -4.06 -30.11
C LEU A 547 11.00 -5.07 -29.10
N ARG A 548 10.21 -6.02 -28.58
CA ARG A 548 10.73 -7.08 -27.73
C ARG A 548 11.63 -8.01 -28.54
N ASP A 549 12.77 -8.41 -27.96
CA ASP A 549 13.67 -9.38 -28.58
C ASP A 549 12.90 -10.67 -28.91
N PRO A 550 12.87 -11.14 -30.17
CA PRO A 550 12.22 -12.38 -30.53
C PRO A 550 12.71 -13.60 -29.75
N ALA A 551 13.99 -13.60 -29.32
CA ALA A 551 14.53 -14.64 -28.47
C ALA A 551 13.92 -14.62 -27.06
N ALA A 552 13.69 -13.41 -26.50
CA ALA A 552 12.99 -13.29 -25.20
C ALA A 552 11.53 -13.73 -25.30
N VAL A 553 10.83 -13.47 -26.41
CA VAL A 553 9.47 -13.99 -26.63
C VAL A 553 9.45 -15.52 -26.71
N ARG A 554 10.47 -16.12 -27.37
CA ARG A 554 10.64 -17.56 -27.39
C ARG A 554 10.80 -18.15 -25.98
N GLU A 555 11.64 -17.54 -25.13
CA GLU A 555 11.80 -17.97 -23.73
C GLU A 555 10.49 -17.80 -22.95
N ASP A 556 9.76 -16.69 -23.12
CA ASP A 556 8.45 -16.49 -22.51
C ASP A 556 7.46 -17.60 -22.90
N VAL A 557 7.56 -18.15 -24.12
CA VAL A 557 6.71 -19.27 -24.56
C VAL A 557 7.14 -20.59 -23.92
N LEU A 558 8.44 -20.83 -23.78
CA LEU A 558 8.97 -22.01 -23.10
C LEU A 558 8.64 -22.01 -21.60
N ASP A 559 8.59 -20.82 -20.98
CA ASP A 559 8.23 -20.61 -19.58
C ASP A 559 6.69 -20.56 -19.36
N GLU A 560 5.90 -20.78 -20.42
CA GLU A 560 4.42 -20.73 -20.40
C GLU A 560 3.84 -19.36 -19.98
N TYR A 561 4.61 -18.27 -20.08
CA TYR A 561 4.14 -16.92 -19.81
C TYR A 561 3.37 -16.33 -20.98
N VAL A 562 3.72 -16.74 -22.21
CA VAL A 562 3.12 -16.30 -23.46
C VAL A 562 2.79 -17.53 -24.32
N SER A 563 1.59 -17.57 -24.89
CA SER A 563 1.22 -18.62 -25.84
C SER A 563 1.90 -18.40 -27.21
N VAL A 564 2.02 -19.48 -27.99
CA VAL A 564 2.50 -19.39 -29.39
C VAL A 564 1.61 -18.46 -30.22
N GLU A 565 0.31 -18.43 -29.94
CA GLU A 565 -0.65 -17.55 -30.58
C GLU A 565 -0.39 -16.07 -30.22
N ALA A 566 -0.25 -15.77 -28.93
CA ALA A 566 0.06 -14.40 -28.47
C ALA A 566 1.46 -13.95 -28.93
N ALA A 567 2.46 -14.82 -28.99
CA ALA A 567 3.77 -14.52 -29.55
C ALA A 567 3.63 -13.99 -31.00
N ARG A 568 2.75 -14.62 -31.79
CA ARG A 568 2.49 -14.21 -33.17
C ARG A 568 1.65 -12.92 -33.26
N GLU A 569 0.53 -12.86 -32.53
CA GLU A 569 -0.47 -11.79 -32.67
C GLU A 569 -0.10 -10.50 -31.94
N ARG A 570 0.46 -10.64 -30.73
CA ARG A 570 0.78 -9.49 -29.86
C ARG A 570 2.21 -9.01 -30.03
N TYR A 571 3.16 -9.92 -30.23
CA TYR A 571 4.59 -9.59 -30.35
C TYR A 571 5.11 -9.62 -31.80
N GLY A 572 4.32 -10.14 -32.74
CA GLY A 572 4.71 -10.29 -34.13
C GLY A 572 5.88 -11.27 -34.32
N VAL A 573 6.00 -12.30 -33.46
CA VAL A 573 7.07 -13.29 -33.53
C VAL A 573 6.52 -14.60 -34.09
N VAL A 574 7.16 -15.08 -35.14
CA VAL A 574 6.83 -16.38 -35.76
C VAL A 574 7.73 -17.45 -35.18
N LEU A 575 7.12 -18.43 -34.54
CA LEU A 575 7.80 -19.58 -33.95
C LEU A 575 7.54 -20.83 -34.79
N THR A 576 8.53 -21.73 -34.87
CA THR A 576 8.46 -23.07 -35.49
C THR A 576 8.88 -24.11 -34.47
N GLY A 577 8.47 -25.36 -34.67
CA GLY A 577 8.70 -26.42 -33.67
C GLY A 577 7.55 -26.55 -32.69
N SER A 578 7.78 -27.22 -31.56
CA SER A 578 6.81 -27.48 -30.49
C SER A 578 7.32 -27.03 -29.14
N ALA A 579 6.47 -26.34 -28.39
CA ALA A 579 6.77 -25.97 -27.00
C ALA A 579 6.87 -27.20 -26.08
N GLU A 580 6.01 -28.19 -26.33
CA GLU A 580 5.99 -29.46 -25.56
C GLU A 580 7.27 -30.28 -25.73
N GLU A 581 7.88 -30.25 -26.95
CA GLU A 581 9.13 -30.91 -27.25
C GLU A 581 10.37 -30.07 -26.92
N CYS A 582 10.16 -28.81 -26.45
CA CYS A 582 11.20 -27.82 -26.18
C CYS A 582 12.14 -27.56 -27.37
N ASP A 583 11.65 -27.69 -28.61
CA ASP A 583 12.41 -27.48 -29.83
C ASP A 583 11.98 -26.23 -30.63
N ILE A 584 11.25 -25.32 -29.95
CA ILE A 584 10.80 -24.04 -30.51
C ILE A 584 11.98 -23.20 -30.98
N GLU A 585 11.89 -22.70 -32.22
CA GLU A 585 12.85 -21.78 -32.82
C GLU A 585 12.15 -20.56 -33.44
N VAL A 586 12.85 -19.42 -33.45
CA VAL A 586 12.36 -18.20 -34.08
C VAL A 586 12.62 -18.25 -35.60
N ASP A 587 11.55 -18.12 -36.39
CA ASP A 587 11.70 -17.81 -37.82
C ASP A 587 11.94 -16.29 -37.97
N VAL A 588 13.21 -15.91 -38.07
CA VAL A 588 13.65 -14.51 -38.12
C VAL A 588 13.05 -13.78 -39.33
N ALA A 589 13.07 -14.40 -40.51
CA ALA A 589 12.59 -13.76 -41.73
C ALA A 589 11.07 -13.55 -41.72
N ALA A 590 10.32 -14.55 -41.28
CA ALA A 590 8.87 -14.43 -41.14
C ALA A 590 8.48 -13.44 -40.02
N THR A 591 9.27 -13.37 -38.95
CA THR A 591 9.10 -12.41 -37.86
C THR A 591 9.26 -10.97 -38.35
N GLU A 592 10.33 -10.67 -39.08
CA GLU A 592 10.58 -9.33 -39.65
C GLU A 592 9.42 -8.89 -40.56
N GLN A 593 9.01 -9.74 -41.48
CA GLN A 593 7.88 -9.47 -42.38
C GLN A 593 6.55 -9.25 -41.64
N LEU A 594 6.29 -10.06 -40.61
CA LEU A 594 5.07 -9.93 -39.81
C LEU A 594 5.06 -8.62 -39.04
N ARG A 595 6.17 -8.26 -38.38
CA ARG A 595 6.30 -7.00 -37.64
C ARG A 595 6.15 -5.77 -38.53
N GLU A 596 6.78 -5.74 -39.69
CA GLU A 596 6.60 -4.65 -40.67
C GLU A 596 5.14 -4.46 -41.04
N ARG A 597 4.41 -5.54 -41.30
CA ARG A 597 2.98 -5.49 -41.61
C ARG A 597 2.15 -4.96 -40.44
N LEU A 598 2.33 -5.53 -39.23
CA LEU A 598 1.56 -5.15 -38.04
C LEU A 598 1.84 -3.70 -37.60
N MET A 599 3.08 -3.22 -37.75
CA MET A 599 3.40 -1.81 -37.50
C MET A 599 2.71 -0.89 -38.50
N ALA A 600 2.64 -1.28 -39.78
CA ALA A 600 1.94 -0.50 -40.81
C ALA A 600 0.41 -0.47 -40.60
N GLU A 601 -0.16 -1.51 -40.01
CA GLU A 601 -1.59 -1.60 -39.71
C GLU A 601 -2.00 -0.78 -38.45
N ARG A 602 -1.07 -0.55 -37.51
CA ARG A 602 -1.31 0.19 -36.24
C ARG A 602 -0.90 1.68 -36.31
N GLY A 603 -0.11 2.09 -37.28
CA GLY A 603 0.31 3.49 -37.53
C GLY A 603 -0.59 4.17 -38.53
#